data_e3e830b141d5c7f92c8eacef066bd041
#
_entry.id   e3e830b141d5c7f92c8eacef066bd041
#
_cell.length_a   1.000
_cell.length_b   1.000
_cell.length_c   1.000
_cell.angle_alpha   90.00
_cell.angle_beta   90.00
_cell.angle_gamma   90.00
#
_symmetry.space_group_name_H-M   'P 1'
#
loop_
_entity.id
_entity.type
_entity.pdbx_description
1 polymer ?
#
loop_
_entity_poly.entity_id
_entity_poly.type
_entity_poly.pdbx_seq_one_letter_code
_entity_poly.pdbx_strand_id
1 'polypeptide(L)'
;TEITFDFGNPSNYITRIETGNGHTVAVDNTGKVWTWGRNDLGQLGNGTRNNSNKPVQVNLPDSTKAVEIGVGETTSYALDKDGHIYAWGNINNNTGYGSKPIQLDLFERMIQISGKYGLKADGTIWQIPNKNASSVIIQKDTKDVRFIKVASNDHIGDGSATNIDTTHTLLIARDGGLYTFGDNKNGELGVGELSDISSVGTSDIQFISTLGKVI
;
A
#
# COMPACT_ATOMS: atom_id res chain seq x y z
N THR A 1 26.43 -3.91 5.64
CA THR A 1 26.80 -3.63 4.22
C THR A 1 25.95 -2.46 3.75
N GLU A 2 26.60 -1.45 3.20
CA GLU A 2 25.93 -0.26 2.65
C GLU A 2 25.25 -0.60 1.33
N ILE A 3 24.05 -0.08 1.10
CA ILE A 3 23.34 -0.20 -0.18
C ILE A 3 23.73 1.00 -1.05
N THR A 4 24.28 0.73 -2.23
CA THR A 4 24.70 1.77 -3.17
C THR A 4 23.63 2.00 -4.22
N PHE A 5 23.22 3.25 -4.42
CA PHE A 5 22.31 3.70 -5.46
C PHE A 5 23.09 4.39 -6.59
N ASP A 6 22.74 4.08 -7.83
CA ASP A 6 23.23 4.84 -8.99
C ASP A 6 22.25 5.99 -9.30
N PHE A 7 22.33 7.05 -8.53
CA PHE A 7 21.46 8.22 -8.71
C PHE A 7 21.85 9.09 -9.93
N GLY A 8 23.03 8.89 -10.50
CA GLY A 8 23.58 9.80 -11.53
C GLY A 8 23.93 11.20 -11.02
N ASN A 9 23.56 11.55 -9.80
CA ASN A 9 23.87 12.82 -9.14
C ASN A 9 24.15 12.58 -7.65
N PRO A 10 25.31 12.97 -7.13
CA PRO A 10 25.70 12.75 -5.73
C PRO A 10 24.85 13.54 -4.71
N SER A 11 24.07 14.53 -5.15
CA SER A 11 23.15 15.28 -4.28
C SER A 11 21.80 14.58 -4.07
N ASN A 12 21.56 13.45 -4.74
CA ASN A 12 20.32 12.70 -4.57
C ASN A 12 20.43 11.76 -3.37
N TYR A 13 19.32 11.61 -2.65
CA TYR A 13 19.22 10.75 -1.47
C TYR A 13 17.81 10.19 -1.35
N ILE A 14 17.68 9.07 -0.63
CA ILE A 14 16.39 8.42 -0.37
C ILE A 14 15.64 9.22 0.69
N THR A 15 14.37 9.49 0.42
CA THR A 15 13.46 10.22 1.33
C THR A 15 12.46 9.30 2.02
N ARG A 16 12.10 8.16 1.39
CA ARG A 16 11.16 7.16 1.92
C ARG A 16 11.60 5.78 1.52
N ILE A 17 11.28 4.81 2.36
CA ILE A 17 11.51 3.38 2.10
C ILE A 17 10.39 2.57 2.74
N GLU A 18 9.91 1.54 2.02
CA GLU A 18 8.95 0.56 2.50
C GLU A 18 9.33 -0.85 2.01
N THR A 19 8.89 -1.86 2.74
CA THR A 19 9.21 -3.26 2.46
C THR A 19 7.95 -4.10 2.36
N GLY A 20 7.91 -4.98 1.36
CA GLY A 20 6.91 -6.03 1.21
C GLY A 20 7.47 -7.42 1.52
N ASN A 21 6.81 -8.47 1.03
CA ASN A 21 7.27 -9.83 1.18
C ASN A 21 8.42 -10.16 0.20
N GLY A 22 9.64 -9.83 0.61
CA GLY A 22 10.87 -10.11 -0.13
C GLY A 22 11.27 -9.04 -1.15
N HIS A 23 10.60 -7.89 -1.22
CA HIS A 23 11.03 -6.76 -2.03
C HIS A 23 10.98 -5.45 -1.26
N THR A 24 11.72 -4.48 -1.71
CA THR A 24 11.80 -3.14 -1.12
C THR A 24 11.52 -2.10 -2.19
N VAL A 25 10.83 -1.04 -1.79
CA VAL A 25 10.55 0.14 -2.60
C VAL A 25 11.08 1.37 -1.87
N ALA A 26 11.74 2.25 -2.59
CA ALA A 26 12.26 3.52 -2.07
C ALA A 26 11.98 4.66 -3.06
N VAL A 27 11.86 5.88 -2.55
CA VAL A 27 11.75 7.09 -3.38
C VAL A 27 12.83 8.08 -2.99
N ASP A 28 13.48 8.67 -3.99
CA ASP A 28 14.50 9.68 -3.79
C ASP A 28 13.92 11.12 -3.76
N ASN A 29 14.76 12.07 -3.39
CA ASN A 29 14.39 13.49 -3.32
C ASN A 29 14.00 14.13 -4.66
N THR A 30 14.20 13.43 -5.79
CA THR A 30 13.77 13.88 -7.12
C THR A 30 12.43 13.27 -7.54
N GLY A 31 11.89 12.33 -6.75
CA GLY A 31 10.66 11.60 -7.03
C GLY A 31 10.84 10.37 -7.91
N LYS A 32 12.08 9.91 -8.14
CA LYS A 32 12.33 8.61 -8.77
C LYS A 32 12.13 7.50 -7.77
N VAL A 33 11.54 6.39 -8.25
CA VAL A 33 11.28 5.20 -7.44
C VAL A 33 12.31 4.13 -7.77
N TRP A 34 12.84 3.49 -6.72
CA TRP A 34 13.87 2.45 -6.75
C TRP A 34 13.34 1.21 -6.06
N THR A 35 13.63 0.03 -6.63
CA THR A 35 13.16 -1.25 -6.11
C THR A 35 14.26 -2.29 -6.16
N TRP A 36 14.22 -3.27 -5.24
CA TRP A 36 15.12 -4.44 -5.24
C TRP A 36 14.50 -5.59 -4.46
N GLY A 37 15.10 -6.77 -4.61
CA GLY A 37 14.64 -8.01 -4.01
C GLY A 37 13.91 -8.91 -4.99
N ARG A 38 12.85 -9.57 -4.53
CA ARG A 38 12.01 -10.51 -5.26
C ARG A 38 11.26 -9.83 -6.41
N ASN A 39 11.15 -10.52 -7.58
CA ASN A 39 10.49 -9.99 -8.77
C ASN A 39 9.77 -11.04 -9.63
N ASP A 40 9.57 -12.23 -9.14
CA ASP A 40 8.90 -13.31 -9.90
C ASP A 40 7.45 -12.95 -10.31
N LEU A 41 6.84 -12.01 -9.59
CA LEU A 41 5.51 -11.47 -9.86
C LEU A 41 5.52 -10.05 -10.46
N GLY A 42 6.70 -9.52 -10.85
CA GLY A 42 6.81 -8.19 -11.44
C GLY A 42 6.79 -7.03 -10.43
N GLN A 43 7.00 -7.32 -9.13
CA GLN A 43 6.91 -6.35 -8.06
C GLN A 43 8.00 -5.27 -8.05
N LEU A 44 9.04 -5.41 -8.86
CA LEU A 44 10.06 -4.36 -9.04
C LEU A 44 9.69 -3.31 -10.10
N GLY A 45 8.66 -3.52 -10.91
CA GLY A 45 8.15 -2.50 -11.85
C GLY A 45 9.12 -2.07 -12.96
N ASN A 46 10.21 -2.82 -13.18
CA ASN A 46 11.26 -2.51 -14.16
C ASN A 46 11.04 -3.17 -15.53
N GLY A 47 9.86 -3.74 -15.77
CA GLY A 47 9.49 -4.42 -16.99
C GLY A 47 9.97 -5.86 -17.10
N THR A 48 10.62 -6.39 -16.07
CA THR A 48 11.13 -7.77 -16.01
C THR A 48 10.49 -8.57 -14.90
N ARG A 49 10.85 -9.84 -14.76
CA ARG A 49 10.51 -10.73 -13.66
C ARG A 49 11.74 -11.28 -12.94
N ASN A 50 12.91 -10.70 -13.20
CA ASN A 50 14.15 -11.14 -12.59
C ASN A 50 14.35 -10.44 -11.26
N ASN A 51 14.67 -11.21 -10.22
CA ASN A 51 15.07 -10.66 -8.91
C ASN A 51 16.29 -9.75 -9.07
N SER A 52 16.39 -8.74 -8.22
CA SER A 52 17.56 -7.87 -8.19
C SER A 52 18.12 -7.75 -6.77
N ASN A 53 19.42 -7.99 -6.63
CA ASN A 53 20.14 -7.75 -5.38
C ASN A 53 20.71 -6.33 -5.27
N LYS A 54 20.37 -5.47 -6.22
CA LYS A 54 20.74 -4.05 -6.26
C LYS A 54 19.51 -3.20 -6.57
N PRO A 55 19.46 -1.95 -6.11
CA PRO A 55 18.39 -1.02 -6.50
C PRO A 55 18.31 -0.88 -8.02
N VAL A 56 17.12 -1.04 -8.57
CA VAL A 56 16.78 -0.77 -9.98
C VAL A 56 15.70 0.30 -10.04
N GLN A 57 15.78 1.16 -11.03
CA GLN A 57 14.78 2.22 -11.19
C GLN A 57 13.48 1.64 -11.76
N VAL A 58 12.36 2.05 -11.19
CA VAL A 58 11.01 1.72 -11.67
C VAL A 58 10.73 2.49 -12.96
N ASN A 59 10.10 1.84 -13.94
CA ASN A 59 9.74 2.44 -15.23
C ASN A 59 8.46 3.29 -15.13
N LEU A 60 8.43 4.28 -14.24
CA LEU A 60 7.36 5.29 -14.22
C LEU A 60 7.43 6.18 -15.46
N PRO A 61 6.30 6.78 -15.93
CA PRO A 61 6.34 7.78 -16.98
C PRO A 61 7.31 8.93 -16.65
N ASP A 62 8.04 9.45 -17.65
CA ASP A 62 9.17 10.38 -17.46
C ASP A 62 8.84 11.65 -16.67
N SER A 63 7.59 12.14 -16.73
CA SER A 63 7.14 13.32 -15.99
C SER A 63 6.68 13.02 -14.56
N THR A 64 6.56 11.75 -14.19
CA THR A 64 6.03 11.34 -12.88
C THR A 64 7.06 11.56 -11.78
N LYS A 65 6.66 12.28 -10.75
CA LYS A 65 7.44 12.45 -9.53
C LYS A 65 6.66 11.88 -8.35
N ALA A 66 7.09 10.72 -7.88
CA ALA A 66 6.49 10.11 -6.71
C ALA A 66 6.79 10.95 -5.45
N VAL A 67 5.79 11.09 -4.60
CA VAL A 67 5.87 11.76 -3.29
C VAL A 67 5.63 10.79 -2.15
N GLU A 68 4.95 9.66 -2.43
CA GLU A 68 4.64 8.61 -1.49
C GLU A 68 4.78 7.25 -2.19
N ILE A 69 5.01 6.22 -1.41
CA ILE A 69 5.05 4.82 -1.86
C ILE A 69 4.18 3.98 -0.93
N GLY A 70 3.64 2.89 -1.47
CA GLY A 70 2.92 1.88 -0.70
C GLY A 70 3.36 0.50 -1.19
N VAL A 71 3.48 -0.45 -0.29
CA VAL A 71 3.96 -1.79 -0.60
C VAL A 71 3.02 -2.83 -0.01
N GLY A 72 2.53 -3.69 -0.88
CA GLY A 72 1.84 -4.90 -0.48
C GLY A 72 2.75 -6.13 -0.50
N GLU A 73 2.18 -7.30 -0.29
CA GLU A 73 2.95 -8.55 -0.31
C GLU A 73 3.66 -8.77 -1.65
N THR A 74 2.94 -8.59 -2.75
CA THR A 74 3.42 -8.84 -4.12
C THR A 74 3.13 -7.67 -5.06
N THR A 75 2.61 -6.58 -4.52
CA THR A 75 2.25 -5.36 -5.23
C THR A 75 3.03 -4.17 -4.71
N SER A 76 3.20 -3.19 -5.57
CA SER A 76 3.87 -1.94 -5.22
C SER A 76 3.08 -0.79 -5.81
N TYR A 77 3.11 0.34 -5.12
CA TYR A 77 2.38 1.54 -5.48
C TYR A 77 3.28 2.77 -5.35
N ALA A 78 3.02 3.75 -6.21
CA ALA A 78 3.57 5.10 -6.07
C ALA A 78 2.44 6.12 -6.23
N LEU A 79 2.47 7.15 -5.41
CA LEU A 79 1.58 8.30 -5.47
C LEU A 79 2.37 9.50 -5.96
N ASP A 80 1.89 10.18 -6.99
CA ASP A 80 2.52 11.42 -7.46
C ASP A 80 1.98 12.66 -6.72
N LYS A 81 2.63 13.80 -6.95
CA LYS A 81 2.24 15.10 -6.36
C LYS A 81 0.83 15.57 -6.78
N ASP A 82 0.29 15.03 -7.86
CA ASP A 82 -1.01 15.39 -8.40
C ASP A 82 -2.11 14.44 -7.91
N GLY A 83 -1.76 13.46 -7.07
CA GLY A 83 -2.68 12.51 -6.43
C GLY A 83 -3.01 11.30 -7.30
N HIS A 84 -2.25 11.04 -8.38
CA HIS A 84 -2.42 9.83 -9.18
C HIS A 84 -1.64 8.67 -8.56
N ILE A 85 -2.26 7.49 -8.61
CA ILE A 85 -1.64 6.25 -8.15
C ILE A 85 -1.15 5.46 -9.36
N TYR A 86 0.08 4.98 -9.26
CA TYR A 86 0.69 4.01 -10.15
C TYR A 86 0.84 2.69 -9.40
N ALA A 87 0.49 1.57 -10.03
CA ALA A 87 0.54 0.25 -9.42
C ALA A 87 1.23 -0.76 -10.32
N TRP A 88 1.96 -1.72 -9.73
CA TRP A 88 2.61 -2.82 -10.44
C TRP A 88 2.76 -4.04 -9.54
N GLY A 89 3.12 -5.19 -10.14
CA GLY A 89 3.28 -6.47 -9.45
C GLY A 89 2.06 -7.39 -9.59
N ASN A 90 2.12 -8.52 -8.91
CA ASN A 90 1.09 -9.56 -8.84
C ASN A 90 0.57 -10.05 -10.22
N ILE A 91 1.46 -10.34 -11.16
CA ILE A 91 1.09 -10.65 -12.54
C ILE A 91 0.48 -12.04 -12.77
N ASN A 92 0.47 -12.91 -11.74
CA ASN A 92 0.04 -14.31 -11.90
C ASN A 92 -1.47 -14.49 -11.93
N ASN A 93 -2.24 -13.47 -11.62
CA ASN A 93 -3.70 -13.52 -11.71
C ASN A 93 -4.23 -12.37 -12.56
N ASN A 94 -5.44 -12.52 -13.07
CA ASN A 94 -6.07 -11.49 -13.91
C ASN A 94 -6.33 -10.16 -13.18
N THR A 95 -6.10 -10.11 -11.87
CA THR A 95 -6.32 -8.92 -11.04
C THR A 95 -5.04 -8.13 -10.77
N GLY A 96 -3.86 -8.68 -11.11
CA GLY A 96 -2.56 -8.03 -10.93
C GLY A 96 -2.27 -6.97 -11.97
N TYR A 97 -1.36 -6.06 -11.63
CA TYR A 97 -1.06 -4.88 -12.45
C TYR A 97 0.01 -5.13 -13.53
N GLY A 98 0.87 -6.13 -13.35
CA GLY A 98 1.94 -6.45 -14.30
C GLY A 98 3.33 -6.04 -13.84
N SER A 99 4.34 -6.25 -14.71
CA SER A 99 5.74 -5.95 -14.39
C SER A 99 6.16 -4.50 -14.69
N LYS A 100 5.24 -3.68 -15.18
CA LYS A 100 5.44 -2.23 -15.39
C LYS A 100 4.35 -1.47 -14.66
N PRO A 101 4.66 -0.29 -14.12
CA PRO A 101 3.65 0.57 -13.52
C PRO A 101 2.53 0.89 -14.50
N ILE A 102 1.29 0.83 -14.02
CA ILE A 102 0.11 1.35 -14.70
C ILE A 102 -0.48 2.45 -13.84
N GLN A 103 -0.88 3.54 -14.45
CA GLN A 103 -1.67 4.56 -13.76
C GLN A 103 -3.09 4.02 -13.56
N LEU A 104 -3.58 4.13 -12.33
CA LEU A 104 -4.95 3.76 -12.01
C LEU A 104 -5.88 4.94 -12.34
N ASP A 105 -6.94 4.64 -13.08
CA ASP A 105 -7.98 5.63 -13.41
C ASP A 105 -8.93 5.76 -12.22
N LEU A 106 -8.52 6.56 -11.24
CA LEU A 106 -9.30 6.85 -10.05
C LEU A 106 -9.94 8.23 -10.21
N PHE A 107 -11.24 8.32 -9.99
CA PHE A 107 -11.98 9.59 -10.06
C PHE A 107 -11.55 10.62 -9.03
N GLU A 108 -10.78 10.20 -8.01
CA GLU A 108 -10.46 10.99 -6.84
C GLU A 108 -8.98 10.95 -6.53
N ARG A 109 -8.42 12.08 -6.13
CA ARG A 109 -7.02 12.23 -5.82
C ARG A 109 -6.70 11.81 -4.39
N MET A 110 -5.65 11.04 -4.23
CA MET A 110 -5.15 10.64 -2.92
C MET A 110 -4.06 11.60 -2.43
N ILE A 111 -3.92 11.71 -1.12
CA ILE A 111 -2.86 12.50 -0.47
C ILE A 111 -1.86 11.63 0.28
N GLN A 112 -2.22 10.40 0.57
CA GLN A 112 -1.36 9.38 1.18
C GLN A 112 -1.79 7.99 0.71
N ILE A 113 -0.84 7.07 0.66
CA ILE A 113 -1.09 5.63 0.46
C ILE A 113 -0.33 4.82 1.50
N SER A 114 -0.87 3.64 1.87
CA SER A 114 -0.19 2.64 2.68
C SER A 114 -0.79 1.27 2.36
N GLY A 115 0.06 0.32 1.94
CA GLY A 115 -0.44 -0.95 1.40
C GLY A 115 -1.48 -0.72 0.31
N LYS A 116 -2.62 -1.39 0.41
CA LYS A 116 -3.76 -1.26 -0.52
C LYS A 116 -4.76 -0.15 -0.18
N TYR A 117 -4.44 0.75 0.75
CA TYR A 117 -5.34 1.82 1.16
C TYR A 117 -4.80 3.20 0.79
N GLY A 118 -5.71 4.08 0.41
CA GLY A 118 -5.46 5.48 0.13
C GLY A 118 -6.28 6.40 1.02
N LEU A 119 -5.69 7.51 1.41
CA LEU A 119 -6.33 8.59 2.16
C LEU A 119 -6.56 9.78 1.24
N LYS A 120 -7.77 10.32 1.22
CA LYS A 120 -8.12 11.54 0.51
C LYS A 120 -7.97 12.80 1.38
N ALA A 121 -7.93 13.95 0.72
CA ALA A 121 -7.85 15.25 1.38
C ALA A 121 -9.06 15.56 2.29
N ASP A 122 -10.22 14.98 2.00
CA ASP A 122 -11.40 15.10 2.84
C ASP A 122 -11.36 14.26 4.12
N GLY A 123 -10.31 13.42 4.28
CA GLY A 123 -10.10 12.53 5.41
C GLY A 123 -10.81 11.18 5.30
N THR A 124 -11.31 10.81 4.12
CA THR A 124 -11.89 9.48 3.88
C THR A 124 -10.84 8.47 3.45
N ILE A 125 -11.05 7.21 3.85
CA ILE A 125 -10.15 6.07 3.53
C ILE A 125 -10.77 5.25 2.42
N TRP A 126 -9.94 4.87 1.45
CA TRP A 126 -10.34 4.17 0.25
C TRP A 126 -9.43 2.98 -0.01
N GLN A 127 -9.99 1.87 -0.43
CA GLN A 127 -9.20 0.73 -0.89
C GLN A 127 -8.80 0.95 -2.36
N ILE A 128 -7.51 0.77 -2.66
CA ILE A 128 -7.00 0.81 -4.03
C ILE A 128 -7.54 -0.42 -4.77
N PRO A 129 -8.26 -0.25 -5.89
CA PRO A 129 -8.89 -1.36 -6.60
C PRO A 129 -7.85 -2.24 -7.29
N ASN A 130 -8.14 -3.50 -7.49
CA ASN A 130 -7.40 -4.36 -8.41
C ASN A 130 -7.59 -3.90 -9.87
N LYS A 131 -6.66 -4.25 -10.76
CA LYS A 131 -6.66 -3.84 -12.17
C LYS A 131 -8.00 -4.00 -12.91
N ASN A 132 -8.75 -5.06 -12.61
CA ASN A 132 -10.01 -5.39 -13.27
C ASN A 132 -11.26 -5.03 -12.46
N ALA A 133 -11.08 -4.49 -11.27
CA ALA A 133 -12.21 -4.02 -10.49
C ALA A 133 -12.65 -2.68 -11.08
N SER A 134 -13.82 -2.63 -11.69
CA SER A 134 -14.52 -1.37 -11.92
C SER A 134 -14.56 -0.65 -10.57
N SER A 135 -13.73 0.36 -10.42
CA SER A 135 -13.55 1.25 -9.27
C SER A 135 -14.53 1.02 -8.10
N VAL A 136 -14.44 -0.09 -7.41
CA VAL A 136 -15.12 -0.26 -6.14
C VAL A 136 -14.24 0.42 -5.10
N ILE A 137 -14.44 1.68 -5.01
CA ILE A 137 -13.91 2.49 -3.95
C ILE A 137 -14.71 2.09 -2.72
N ILE A 138 -14.11 1.32 -1.85
CA ILE A 138 -14.72 1.03 -0.57
C ILE A 138 -14.41 2.23 0.33
N GLN A 139 -15.27 3.24 0.23
CA GLN A 139 -15.33 4.23 1.29
C GLN A 139 -15.78 3.47 2.54
N LYS A 140 -14.91 3.34 3.51
CA LYS A 140 -15.32 2.85 4.82
C LYS A 140 -16.26 3.89 5.43
N ASP A 141 -17.43 3.46 5.88
CA ASP A 141 -18.33 4.33 6.64
C ASP A 141 -17.63 4.81 7.91
N THR A 142 -17.15 6.03 7.87
CA THR A 142 -16.38 6.62 8.96
C THR A 142 -17.24 7.39 9.93
N LYS A 143 -18.59 7.37 9.78
CA LYS A 143 -19.53 8.06 10.68
C LYS A 143 -19.06 9.48 11.03
N ASP A 144 -18.71 10.27 10.02
CA ASP A 144 -18.18 11.63 10.14
C ASP A 144 -16.76 11.77 10.71
N VAL A 145 -16.08 10.69 11.05
CA VAL A 145 -14.66 10.73 11.42
C VAL A 145 -13.82 11.05 10.20
N ARG A 146 -12.88 11.97 10.34
CA ARG A 146 -11.94 12.36 9.30
C ARG A 146 -10.52 12.00 9.71
N PHE A 147 -9.84 11.26 8.85
CA PHE A 147 -8.49 10.76 9.11
C PHE A 147 -7.43 11.68 8.51
N ILE A 148 -6.25 11.64 9.11
CA ILE A 148 -5.07 12.39 8.67
C ILE A 148 -3.89 11.48 8.40
N LYS A 149 -3.96 10.21 8.79
CA LYS A 149 -2.92 9.22 8.53
C LYS A 149 -3.50 7.82 8.42
N VAL A 150 -2.91 7.04 7.52
CA VAL A 150 -3.16 5.60 7.36
C VAL A 150 -1.83 4.85 7.43
N ALA A 151 -1.83 3.72 8.13
CA ALA A 151 -0.76 2.73 8.12
C ALA A 151 -1.39 1.34 8.00
N SER A 152 -1.00 0.59 6.98
CA SER A 152 -1.55 -0.74 6.70
C SER A 152 -0.43 -1.70 6.35
N ASN A 153 -0.50 -2.93 6.89
CA ASN A 153 0.19 -4.05 6.29
C ASN A 153 -0.72 -4.64 5.21
N ASP A 154 -0.20 -4.87 4.03
CA ASP A 154 -0.94 -5.58 2.97
C ASP A 154 -0.38 -7.00 2.86
N HIS A 155 -0.88 -7.88 3.72
CA HIS A 155 -0.58 -9.30 3.65
C HIS A 155 -1.78 -10.03 3.04
N ILE A 156 -1.77 -10.15 1.72
CA ILE A 156 -2.71 -11.02 1.01
C ILE A 156 -2.11 -12.42 1.10
N GLY A 157 -2.81 -13.33 1.75
CA GLY A 157 -2.44 -14.71 1.75
C GLY A 157 -2.17 -15.26 0.34
N ASP A 158 -1.37 -16.32 0.22
CA ASP A 158 -0.88 -16.89 -1.04
C ASP A 158 -1.97 -17.48 -1.95
N GLY A 159 -3.24 -17.24 -1.64
CA GLY A 159 -4.38 -17.76 -2.38
C GLY A 159 -4.71 -19.22 -2.07
N SER A 160 -4.03 -19.84 -1.11
CA SER A 160 -4.43 -21.15 -0.61
C SER A 160 -5.71 -21.02 0.24
N ALA A 161 -6.54 -22.05 0.25
CA ALA A 161 -7.80 -22.06 1.01
C ALA A 161 -7.62 -21.89 2.54
N THR A 162 -6.38 -21.93 3.02
CA THR A 162 -5.99 -21.76 4.41
C THR A 162 -5.35 -20.41 4.71
N ASN A 163 -5.13 -19.58 3.68
CA ASN A 163 -4.39 -18.33 3.82
C ASN A 163 -5.38 -17.17 3.89
N ILE A 164 -5.66 -16.76 5.08
CA ILE A 164 -6.60 -15.71 5.42
C ILE A 164 -5.90 -14.35 5.22
N ASP A 165 -6.63 -13.40 4.65
CA ASP A 165 -6.19 -11.99 4.59
C ASP A 165 -5.92 -11.51 6.03
N THR A 166 -4.64 -11.37 6.39
CA THR A 166 -4.20 -10.90 7.72
C THR A 166 -3.91 -9.40 7.71
N THR A 167 -4.49 -8.69 6.77
CA THR A 167 -4.34 -7.24 6.67
C THR A 167 -5.00 -6.56 7.86
N HIS A 168 -4.22 -5.80 8.63
CA HIS A 168 -4.75 -4.87 9.61
C HIS A 168 -4.30 -3.44 9.29
N THR A 169 -5.11 -2.49 9.66
CA THR A 169 -4.90 -1.08 9.33
C THR A 169 -5.16 -0.20 10.54
N LEU A 170 -4.26 0.75 10.75
CA LEU A 170 -4.36 1.77 11.78
C LEU A 170 -4.59 3.14 11.14
N LEU A 171 -5.43 3.94 11.76
CA LEU A 171 -5.81 5.26 11.30
C LEU A 171 -5.69 6.27 12.43
N ILE A 172 -5.11 7.42 12.14
CA ILE A 172 -5.13 8.56 13.06
C ILE A 172 -6.17 9.55 12.57
N ALA A 173 -7.16 9.84 13.43
CA ALA A 173 -8.18 10.84 13.14
C ALA A 173 -7.68 12.25 13.43
N ARG A 174 -8.37 13.24 12.83
CA ARG A 174 -8.05 14.67 12.99
C ARG A 174 -8.15 15.17 14.45
N ASP A 175 -8.99 14.53 15.24
CA ASP A 175 -9.15 14.81 16.68
C ASP A 175 -8.09 14.12 17.56
N GLY A 176 -7.15 13.38 16.97
CA GLY A 176 -6.11 12.62 17.64
C GLY A 176 -6.54 11.20 18.04
N GLY A 177 -7.76 10.78 17.73
CA GLY A 177 -8.23 9.41 17.98
C GLY A 177 -7.47 8.40 17.13
N LEU A 178 -7.20 7.21 17.71
CA LEU A 178 -6.63 6.06 17.00
C LEU A 178 -7.74 5.08 16.69
N TYR A 179 -7.81 4.64 15.44
CA TYR A 179 -8.80 3.69 14.93
C TYR A 179 -8.08 2.53 14.27
N THR A 180 -8.67 1.36 14.32
CA THR A 180 -8.11 0.15 13.74
C THR A 180 -9.20 -0.67 13.06
N PHE A 181 -8.84 -1.43 12.03
CA PHE A 181 -9.71 -2.43 11.42
C PHE A 181 -8.88 -3.52 10.74
N GLY A 182 -9.50 -4.66 10.45
CA GLY A 182 -8.88 -5.79 9.78
C GLY A 182 -8.74 -7.01 10.67
N ASP A 183 -7.75 -7.85 10.42
CA ASP A 183 -7.50 -9.07 11.18
C ASP A 183 -7.12 -8.77 12.64
N ASN A 184 -7.62 -9.60 13.57
CA ASN A 184 -7.38 -9.46 15.00
C ASN A 184 -7.21 -10.82 15.72
N LYS A 185 -6.78 -11.83 14.96
CA LYS A 185 -6.64 -13.19 15.54
C LYS A 185 -5.62 -13.27 16.66
N ASN A 186 -4.56 -12.45 16.58
CA ASN A 186 -3.50 -12.41 17.57
C ASN A 186 -3.53 -11.11 18.38
N GLY A 187 -4.58 -10.27 18.24
CA GLY A 187 -4.71 -8.99 18.94
C GLY A 187 -4.08 -7.81 18.20
N GLU A 188 -3.92 -7.90 16.88
CA GLU A 188 -3.27 -6.88 16.02
C GLU A 188 -3.96 -5.50 16.12
N LEU A 189 -5.24 -5.49 16.42
CA LEU A 189 -6.01 -4.24 16.54
C LEU A 189 -5.82 -3.52 17.88
N GLY A 190 -5.24 -4.18 18.90
CA GLY A 190 -4.99 -3.57 20.19
C GLY A 190 -6.23 -3.17 21.00
N VAL A 191 -7.39 -3.79 20.71
CA VAL A 191 -8.69 -3.43 21.31
C VAL A 191 -9.05 -4.23 22.56
N GLY A 192 -8.12 -5.07 23.05
CA GLY A 192 -8.28 -5.87 24.27
C GLY A 192 -9.08 -7.16 24.11
N GLU A 193 -9.66 -7.41 22.95
CA GLU A 193 -10.41 -8.62 22.63
C GLU A 193 -9.85 -9.28 21.37
N LEU A 194 -9.82 -10.60 21.33
CA LEU A 194 -9.51 -11.38 20.14
C LEU A 194 -10.82 -11.66 19.41
N SER A 195 -10.90 -11.35 18.12
CA SER A 195 -12.03 -11.73 17.28
C SER A 195 -11.62 -12.83 16.31
N ASP A 196 -12.30 -13.95 16.35
CA ASP A 196 -12.16 -14.97 15.32
C ASP A 196 -12.97 -14.54 14.08
N ILE A 197 -12.26 -13.93 13.10
CA ILE A 197 -12.89 -13.47 11.86
C ILE A 197 -12.91 -14.59 10.80
N SER A 198 -12.80 -15.86 11.21
CA SER A 198 -12.81 -16.99 10.29
C SER A 198 -14.11 -17.12 9.45
N SER A 199 -15.13 -16.31 9.72
CA SER A 199 -16.43 -16.33 9.05
C SER A 199 -16.87 -15.04 8.36
N VAL A 200 -16.03 -14.00 8.31
CA VAL A 200 -16.42 -12.74 7.65
C VAL A 200 -16.04 -12.82 6.17
N GLY A 201 -17.04 -13.06 5.34
CA GLY A 201 -16.90 -12.90 3.88
C GLY A 201 -16.39 -11.49 3.53
N THR A 202 -15.75 -11.35 2.38
CA THR A 202 -15.07 -10.13 1.89
C THR A 202 -15.94 -8.86 1.80
N SER A 203 -17.22 -8.93 2.19
CA SER A 203 -18.19 -7.84 2.13
C SER A 203 -18.42 -7.08 3.44
N ASP A 204 -18.12 -7.67 4.60
CA ASP A 204 -18.47 -7.08 5.89
C ASP A 204 -17.22 -6.81 6.76
N ILE A 205 -16.51 -5.74 6.43
CA ILE A 205 -15.47 -5.25 7.34
C ILE A 205 -16.19 -4.43 8.42
N GLN A 206 -16.39 -5.05 9.56
CA GLN A 206 -16.89 -4.34 10.72
C GLN A 206 -15.81 -3.42 11.29
N PHE A 207 -16.10 -2.13 11.38
CA PHE A 207 -15.29 -1.20 12.14
C PHE A 207 -15.42 -1.51 13.62
N ILE A 208 -14.40 -2.05 14.23
CA ILE A 208 -14.31 -2.05 15.68
C ILE A 208 -13.67 -0.71 16.05
N SER A 209 -14.50 0.29 16.33
CA SER A 209 -14.04 1.54 16.91
C SER A 209 -13.90 1.34 18.41
N THR A 210 -12.70 1.21 18.90
CA THR A 210 -12.47 1.40 20.33
C THR A 210 -11.71 2.71 20.51
N LEU A 211 -12.38 3.67 21.13
CA LEU A 211 -11.77 4.91 21.61
C LEU A 211 -10.82 4.56 22.77
N GLY A 212 -9.63 4.09 22.45
CA GLY A 212 -8.52 4.05 23.37
C GLY A 212 -7.83 5.41 23.33
N LYS A 213 -8.24 6.34 24.19
CA LYS A 213 -7.45 7.53 24.43
C LYS A 213 -6.17 7.07 25.10
N VAL A 214 -5.05 7.07 24.36
CA VAL A 214 -3.73 6.93 24.98
C VAL A 214 -3.52 8.16 25.85
N ILE A 215 -3.48 7.97 27.16
CA ILE A 215 -3.17 9.01 28.14
C ILE A 215 -1.67 9.26 28.14
#